data_5b982c2f3ce2b94d99c49d1bc49b6136
#
_entry.id   5b982c2f3ce2b94d99c49d1bc49b6136
#
_cell.length_a   1.000
_cell.length_b   1.000
_cell.length_c   1.000
_cell.angle_alpha   90.00
_cell.angle_beta   90.00
_cell.angle_gamma   90.00
#
_symmetry.space_group_name_H-M   'P 1'
#
loop_
_entity.id
_entity.type
_entity.pdbx_description
1 polymer ?
#
loop_
_entity_poly.entity_id
_entity_poly.type
_entity_poly.pdbx_seq_one_letter_code
_entity_poly.pdbx_strand_id
1 'polypeptide(L)'
;LYQMPVLSGASGVEAAKALAPLLGMDHIALESRRFPDGEAYVRVPLESIDSVRSEDVILVSNTYPDSGIMQTILLLGAIRDVRKGRVSSLKEEFGADQDDVGAGIFLAIPYYGYSRQDKRFSAGESVSAKVVAEVLAEFCDGITVLDLHAPDVLEDFSLPIEFVSSMPEIADSLQGEVSPDFILSPDKGAIARAQ
;
A
#
# COMPACT_ATOMS: atom_id res chain seq x y z
N LEU A 1 23.96 -7.26 -3.60
CA LEU A 1 22.57 -7.46 -3.14
C LEU A 1 21.83 -6.17 -3.39
N TYR A 2 20.81 -6.19 -4.25
CA TYR A 2 19.86 -5.09 -4.39
C TYR A 2 19.19 -4.90 -3.03
N GLN A 3 19.39 -3.75 -2.41
CA GLN A 3 18.68 -3.37 -1.19
C GLN A 3 17.43 -2.60 -1.63
N MET A 4 16.28 -3.24 -1.60
CA MET A 4 14.99 -2.61 -1.82
C MET A 4 14.46 -2.14 -0.45
N PRO A 5 14.40 -0.83 -0.15
CA PRO A 5 13.92 -0.38 1.14
C PRO A 5 12.41 -0.53 1.27
N VAL A 6 11.95 -0.84 2.49
CA VAL A 6 10.54 -0.82 2.86
C VAL A 6 10.21 0.57 3.42
N LEU A 7 9.36 1.30 2.74
CA LEU A 7 8.94 2.64 3.10
C LEU A 7 7.61 2.62 3.85
N SER A 8 7.36 3.57 4.72
CA SER A 8 6.04 3.77 5.30
C SER A 8 5.73 5.23 5.61
N GLY A 9 4.46 5.59 5.51
CA GLY A 9 3.89 6.74 6.20
C GLY A 9 3.31 6.33 7.56
N ALA A 10 2.54 7.23 8.19
CA ALA A 10 1.98 6.99 9.52
C ALA A 10 1.04 5.77 9.58
N SER A 11 0.25 5.51 8.52
CA SER A 11 -0.75 4.43 8.52
C SER A 11 -0.17 3.03 8.34
N GLY A 12 1.08 2.91 7.85
CA GLY A 12 1.74 1.62 7.56
C GLY A 12 2.94 1.31 8.43
N VAL A 13 3.33 2.20 9.36
CA VAL A 13 4.62 2.15 10.05
C VAL A 13 4.84 0.85 10.83
N GLU A 14 3.86 0.35 11.55
CA GLU A 14 4.03 -0.87 12.35
C GLU A 14 4.15 -2.12 11.46
N ALA A 15 3.34 -2.20 10.39
CA ALA A 15 3.46 -3.28 9.43
C ALA A 15 4.79 -3.24 8.67
N ALA A 16 5.27 -2.05 8.28
CA ALA A 16 6.56 -1.90 7.61
C ALA A 16 7.74 -2.29 8.50
N LYS A 17 7.72 -1.89 9.77
CA LYS A 17 8.74 -2.29 10.75
C LYS A 17 8.78 -3.80 10.98
N ALA A 18 7.64 -4.46 10.94
CA ALA A 18 7.57 -5.91 11.06
C ALA A 18 8.03 -6.61 9.77
N LEU A 19 7.66 -6.06 8.61
CA LEU A 19 7.95 -6.65 7.29
C LEU A 19 9.43 -6.55 6.90
N ALA A 20 10.04 -5.38 7.10
CA ALA A 20 11.39 -5.10 6.61
C ALA A 20 12.44 -6.14 7.08
N PRO A 21 12.54 -6.49 8.38
CA PRO A 21 13.50 -7.50 8.82
C PRO A 21 13.21 -8.90 8.28
N LEU A 22 11.94 -9.25 8.05
CA LEU A 22 11.56 -10.55 7.46
C LEU A 22 12.05 -10.68 6.02
N LEU A 23 12.11 -9.55 5.30
CA LEU A 23 12.63 -9.48 3.94
C LEU A 23 14.14 -9.25 3.88
N GLY A 24 14.82 -9.02 5.04
CA GLY A 24 16.23 -8.65 5.08
C GLY A 24 16.49 -7.25 4.49
N MET A 25 15.51 -6.34 4.59
CA MET A 25 15.50 -4.99 4.03
C MET A 25 15.51 -3.93 5.12
N ASP A 26 15.95 -2.71 4.77
CA ASP A 26 15.88 -1.58 5.66
C ASP A 26 14.50 -0.94 5.65
N HIS A 27 14.05 -0.43 6.80
CA HIS A 27 12.83 0.36 6.91
C HIS A 27 13.16 1.85 6.93
N ILE A 28 12.51 2.60 6.05
CA ILE A 28 12.59 4.06 5.98
C ILE A 28 11.21 4.65 6.29
N ALA A 29 11.11 5.37 7.39
CA ALA A 29 9.90 6.12 7.73
C ALA A 29 9.87 7.44 6.96
N LEU A 30 8.89 7.61 6.07
CA LEU A 30 8.62 8.87 5.41
C LEU A 30 7.94 9.83 6.39
N GLU A 31 8.32 11.11 6.34
CA GLU A 31 7.62 12.10 7.15
C GLU A 31 6.16 12.18 6.71
N SER A 32 5.27 12.02 7.67
CA SER A 32 3.84 12.22 7.45
C SER A 32 3.19 12.80 8.69
N ARG A 33 2.55 13.94 8.51
CA ARG A 33 1.83 14.67 9.55
C ARG A 33 0.60 15.36 8.96
N ARG A 34 -0.19 15.99 9.81
CA ARG A 34 -1.31 16.81 9.36
C ARG A 34 -1.09 18.25 9.73
N PHE A 35 -1.55 19.12 8.84
CA PHE A 35 -1.72 20.52 9.14
C PHE A 35 -2.91 20.72 10.10
N PRO A 36 -3.02 21.91 10.75
CA PRO A 36 -4.15 22.19 11.68
C PRO A 36 -5.53 22.12 11.04
N ASP A 37 -5.62 22.34 9.72
CA ASP A 37 -6.84 22.22 8.91
C ASP A 37 -7.18 20.77 8.49
N GLY A 38 -6.29 19.81 8.82
CA GLY A 38 -6.48 18.39 8.55
C GLY A 38 -5.83 17.90 7.26
N GLU A 39 -5.27 18.78 6.42
CA GLU A 39 -4.55 18.37 5.22
C GLU A 39 -3.29 17.56 5.55
N ALA A 40 -3.00 16.56 4.72
CA ALA A 40 -1.83 15.73 4.91
C ALA A 40 -0.56 16.40 4.37
N TYR A 41 0.51 16.31 5.14
CA TYR A 41 1.86 16.64 4.72
C TYR A 41 2.70 15.36 4.66
N VAL A 42 3.44 15.20 3.57
CA VAL A 42 4.38 14.08 3.38
C VAL A 42 5.71 14.58 2.85
N ARG A 43 6.81 13.89 3.21
CA ARG A 43 8.14 14.17 2.68
C ARG A 43 9.01 12.92 2.73
N VAL A 44 9.81 12.71 1.70
CA VAL A 44 10.94 11.76 1.75
C VAL A 44 12.07 12.43 2.53
N PRO A 45 12.63 11.80 3.60
CA PRO A 45 13.78 12.36 4.34
C PRO A 45 14.97 12.59 3.42
N LEU A 46 15.70 13.69 3.65
CA LEU A 46 16.81 14.08 2.78
C LEU A 46 17.90 13.01 2.68
N GLU A 47 18.19 12.35 3.79
CA GLU A 47 19.17 11.26 3.88
C GLU A 47 18.76 10.00 3.11
N SER A 48 17.50 9.86 2.74
CA SER A 48 16.94 8.70 2.04
C SER A 48 16.70 8.96 0.54
N ILE A 49 16.95 10.16 0.05
CA ILE A 49 16.64 10.56 -1.33
C ILE A 49 17.37 9.65 -2.33
N ASP A 50 18.65 9.40 -2.14
CA ASP A 50 19.46 8.63 -3.10
C ASP A 50 18.99 7.17 -3.18
N SER A 51 18.67 6.54 -2.04
CA SER A 51 18.12 5.18 -1.99
C SER A 51 16.73 5.13 -2.63
N VAL A 52 15.81 6.02 -2.25
CA VAL A 52 14.45 6.08 -2.82
C VAL A 52 14.47 6.38 -4.31
N ARG A 53 15.48 7.11 -4.80
CA ARG A 53 15.63 7.42 -6.22
C ARG A 53 16.12 6.24 -7.04
N SER A 54 17.10 5.49 -6.56
CA SER A 54 17.87 4.54 -7.36
C SER A 54 17.44 3.07 -7.21
N GLU A 55 16.70 2.74 -6.16
CA GLU A 55 16.34 1.37 -5.83
C GLU A 55 14.83 1.13 -5.98
N ASP A 56 14.43 -0.11 -6.29
CA ASP A 56 13.03 -0.52 -6.13
C ASP A 56 12.60 -0.28 -4.69
N VAL A 57 11.35 0.12 -4.47
CA VAL A 57 10.83 0.39 -3.13
C VAL A 57 9.50 -0.30 -2.88
N ILE A 58 9.28 -0.73 -1.65
CA ILE A 58 7.95 -1.18 -1.18
C ILE A 58 7.40 -0.11 -0.25
N LEU A 59 6.29 0.54 -0.64
CA LEU A 59 5.54 1.41 0.26
C LEU A 59 4.46 0.60 0.99
N VAL A 60 4.53 0.53 2.30
CA VAL A 60 3.47 -0.06 3.13
C VAL A 60 2.53 1.04 3.62
N SER A 61 1.27 0.98 3.23
CA SER A 61 0.27 2.00 3.57
C SER A 61 -1.14 1.43 3.61
N ASN A 62 -1.93 1.80 4.63
CA ASN A 62 -3.35 1.48 4.69
C ASN A 62 -4.18 2.53 3.94
N THR A 63 -5.20 2.09 3.22
CA THR A 63 -6.11 2.98 2.48
C THR A 63 -7.43 3.23 3.22
N TYR A 64 -7.38 3.24 4.54
CA TYR A 64 -8.51 3.54 5.43
C TYR A 64 -8.05 4.43 6.60
N PRO A 65 -8.88 5.38 7.04
CA PRO A 65 -10.08 5.92 6.38
C PRO A 65 -9.75 6.70 5.09
N ASP A 66 -10.69 7.46 4.48
CA ASP A 66 -10.48 8.25 3.25
C ASP A 66 -9.18 9.06 3.28
N SER A 67 -8.86 9.59 4.45
CA SER A 67 -7.59 10.28 4.69
C SER A 67 -6.35 9.39 4.53
N GLY A 68 -6.49 8.08 4.67
CA GLY A 68 -5.43 7.10 4.40
C GLY A 68 -5.20 6.95 2.90
N ILE A 69 -6.26 6.96 2.08
CA ILE A 69 -6.15 6.95 0.61
C ILE A 69 -5.37 8.18 0.16
N MET A 70 -5.79 9.38 0.61
CA MET A 70 -5.12 10.62 0.25
C MET A 70 -3.65 10.63 0.68
N GLN A 71 -3.36 10.17 1.91
CA GLN A 71 -1.98 10.06 2.37
C GLN A 71 -1.15 9.11 1.50
N THR A 72 -1.71 7.95 1.12
CA THR A 72 -1.03 6.99 0.25
C THR A 72 -0.71 7.60 -1.12
N ILE A 73 -1.66 8.31 -1.73
CA ILE A 73 -1.45 9.01 -3.01
C ILE A 73 -0.32 10.04 -2.89
N LEU A 74 -0.32 10.84 -1.82
CA LEU A 74 0.71 11.86 -1.60
C LEU A 74 2.09 11.24 -1.35
N LEU A 75 2.17 10.12 -0.61
CA LEU A 75 3.42 9.40 -0.40
C LEU A 75 3.98 8.84 -1.71
N LEU A 76 3.15 8.19 -2.52
CA LEU A 76 3.52 7.71 -3.85
C LEU A 76 3.97 8.87 -4.76
N GLY A 77 3.24 10.00 -4.71
CA GLY A 77 3.61 11.21 -5.44
C GLY A 77 4.99 11.75 -5.03
N ALA A 78 5.28 11.81 -3.74
CA ALA A 78 6.58 12.26 -3.24
C ALA A 78 7.73 11.31 -3.67
N ILE A 79 7.49 9.99 -3.67
CA ILE A 79 8.47 9.01 -4.18
C ILE A 79 8.72 9.24 -5.67
N ARG A 80 7.67 9.42 -6.48
CA ARG A 80 7.80 9.70 -7.93
C ARG A 80 8.53 11.01 -8.21
N ASP A 81 8.28 12.05 -7.41
CA ASP A 81 9.01 13.33 -7.56
C ASP A 81 10.50 13.16 -7.28
N VAL A 82 10.87 12.43 -6.23
CA VAL A 82 12.26 12.08 -5.95
C VAL A 82 12.90 11.33 -7.13
N ARG A 83 12.19 10.37 -7.73
CA ARG A 83 12.68 9.61 -8.89
C ARG A 83 12.93 10.49 -10.11
N LYS A 84 12.11 11.48 -10.33
CA LYS A 84 12.25 12.48 -11.41
C LYS A 84 13.26 13.59 -11.09
N GLY A 85 13.97 13.49 -9.96
CA GLY A 85 14.94 14.47 -9.53
C GLY A 85 14.35 15.78 -9.00
N ARG A 86 13.06 15.82 -8.74
CA ARG A 86 12.34 16.99 -8.20
C ARG A 86 12.53 17.09 -6.68
N VAL A 87 13.74 17.33 -6.24
CA VAL A 87 14.10 17.28 -4.81
C VAL A 87 14.48 18.65 -4.22
N SER A 88 14.53 19.70 -5.04
CA SER A 88 14.91 21.04 -4.58
C SER A 88 13.77 21.74 -3.85
N SER A 89 14.13 22.51 -2.83
CA SER A 89 13.19 23.37 -2.09
C SER A 89 12.93 24.72 -2.76
N LEU A 90 13.62 25.04 -3.85
CA LEU A 90 13.58 26.36 -4.48
C LEU A 90 12.51 26.41 -5.57
N LYS A 91 11.72 27.50 -5.57
CA LYS A 91 10.67 27.77 -6.56
C LYS A 91 11.15 27.82 -8.02
N GLU A 92 12.46 27.88 -8.22
CA GLU A 92 13.08 28.03 -9.54
C GLU A 92 13.28 26.69 -10.27
N GLU A 93 13.14 25.57 -9.55
CA GLU A 93 13.40 24.25 -10.11
C GLU A 93 12.14 23.39 -10.29
N PHE A 94 11.06 23.96 -10.79
CA PHE A 94 10.20 23.16 -11.67
C PHE A 94 10.95 22.95 -13.00
N GLY A 95 12.23 22.55 -12.87
CA GLY A 95 13.12 22.29 -13.97
C GLY A 95 12.80 20.97 -14.65
N ALA A 96 13.38 20.78 -15.82
CA ALA A 96 13.20 19.58 -16.63
C ALA A 96 13.31 18.31 -15.78
N ASP A 97 12.31 17.43 -15.92
CA ASP A 97 12.35 16.09 -15.33
C ASP A 97 13.68 15.43 -15.72
N GLN A 98 14.40 14.91 -14.74
CA GLN A 98 15.48 13.98 -15.03
C GLN A 98 14.85 12.66 -15.46
N ASP A 99 15.55 11.92 -16.33
CA ASP A 99 15.07 10.60 -16.73
C ASP A 99 14.82 9.75 -15.49
N ASP A 100 13.65 9.11 -15.43
CA ASP A 100 13.33 8.14 -14.40
C ASP A 100 14.35 7.00 -14.49
N VAL A 101 14.91 6.61 -13.36
CA VAL A 101 15.93 5.54 -13.31
C VAL A 101 15.35 4.14 -13.55
N GLY A 102 14.04 4.04 -13.79
CA GLY A 102 13.34 2.79 -14.11
C GLY A 102 13.18 1.81 -12.94
N ALA A 103 13.43 2.26 -11.72
CA ALA A 103 13.24 1.45 -10.52
C ALA A 103 11.74 1.39 -10.12
N GLY A 104 11.26 0.23 -9.68
CA GLY A 104 9.85 -0.03 -9.40
C GLY A 104 9.35 0.58 -8.07
N ILE A 105 8.09 1.00 -8.05
CA ILE A 105 7.36 1.42 -6.84
C ILE A 105 6.26 0.40 -6.59
N PHE A 106 6.38 -0.39 -5.53
CA PHE A 106 5.41 -1.41 -5.15
C PHE A 106 4.65 -0.97 -3.90
N LEU A 107 3.32 -1.11 -3.95
CA LEU A 107 2.45 -0.71 -2.85
C LEU A 107 1.92 -1.95 -2.13
N ALA A 108 2.26 -2.12 -0.85
CA ALA A 108 1.70 -3.15 0.01
C ALA A 108 0.62 -2.54 0.91
N ILE A 109 -0.60 -3.09 0.85
CA ILE A 109 -1.78 -2.59 1.54
C ILE A 109 -2.27 -3.62 2.56
N PRO A 110 -1.91 -3.48 3.86
CA PRO A 110 -2.41 -4.37 4.90
C PRO A 110 -3.94 -4.28 5.09
N TYR A 111 -4.51 -3.09 4.91
CA TYR A 111 -5.96 -2.91 4.94
C TYR A 111 -6.43 -2.05 3.77
N TYR A 112 -7.24 -2.65 2.89
CA TYR A 112 -7.78 -1.99 1.70
C TYR A 112 -9.15 -1.37 2.01
N GLY A 113 -9.21 -0.05 2.02
CA GLY A 113 -10.46 0.70 2.18
C GLY A 113 -11.41 0.49 1.00
N TYR A 114 -12.71 0.62 1.25
CA TYR A 114 -13.78 0.42 0.26
C TYR A 114 -13.89 -0.99 -0.33
N SER A 115 -13.16 -1.98 0.19
CA SER A 115 -13.17 -3.36 -0.31
C SER A 115 -14.56 -4.01 -0.35
N ARG A 116 -15.52 -3.55 0.48
CA ARG A 116 -16.90 -4.05 0.52
C ARG A 116 -17.81 -3.44 -0.54
N GLN A 117 -17.39 -2.37 -1.22
CA GLN A 117 -18.09 -1.78 -2.35
C GLN A 117 -17.51 -2.34 -3.65
N ASP A 118 -17.58 -3.67 -3.77
CA ASP A 118 -17.01 -4.50 -4.83
C ASP A 118 -17.93 -4.63 -6.05
N LYS A 119 -19.20 -4.27 -5.90
CA LYS A 119 -20.22 -4.32 -6.95
C LYS A 119 -21.26 -3.23 -6.75
N ARG A 120 -22.13 -3.05 -7.77
CA ARG A 120 -23.32 -2.19 -7.67
C ARG A 120 -24.46 -2.99 -7.05
N PHE A 121 -24.96 -2.54 -5.93
CA PHE A 121 -26.18 -3.06 -5.29
C PHE A 121 -27.43 -2.38 -5.85
N SER A 122 -27.26 -1.15 -6.35
CA SER A 122 -28.30 -0.36 -7.01
C SER A 122 -27.75 0.33 -8.24
N ALA A 123 -28.64 0.68 -9.18
CA ALA A 123 -28.26 1.43 -10.38
C ALA A 123 -27.65 2.80 -10.00
N GLY A 124 -26.54 3.17 -10.64
CA GLY A 124 -25.84 4.43 -10.39
C GLY A 124 -24.80 4.40 -9.26
N GLU A 125 -24.69 3.33 -8.50
CA GLU A 125 -23.63 3.20 -7.48
C GLU A 125 -22.26 3.07 -8.12
N SER A 126 -21.25 3.60 -7.43
CA SER A 126 -19.84 3.37 -7.76
C SER A 126 -19.39 1.98 -7.30
N VAL A 127 -18.50 1.36 -8.04
CA VAL A 127 -17.69 0.24 -7.55
C VAL A 127 -16.43 0.86 -6.95
N SER A 128 -16.53 1.32 -5.70
CA SER A 128 -15.50 2.16 -5.08
C SER A 128 -14.18 1.43 -4.88
N ALA A 129 -14.20 0.11 -4.65
CA ALA A 129 -13.00 -0.70 -4.60
C ALA A 129 -12.17 -0.57 -5.90
N LYS A 130 -12.83 -0.60 -7.06
CA LYS A 130 -12.17 -0.46 -8.35
C LYS A 130 -11.64 0.95 -8.57
N VAL A 131 -12.44 1.97 -8.26
CA VAL A 131 -12.04 3.38 -8.40
C VAL A 131 -10.78 3.71 -7.59
N VAL A 132 -10.71 3.22 -6.34
CA VAL A 132 -9.52 3.40 -5.49
C VAL A 132 -8.30 2.73 -6.11
N ALA A 133 -8.44 1.51 -6.61
CA ALA A 133 -7.34 0.80 -7.28
C ALA A 133 -6.87 1.53 -8.54
N GLU A 134 -7.80 2.03 -9.38
CA GLU A 134 -7.49 2.81 -10.59
C GLU A 134 -6.64 4.05 -10.26
N VAL A 135 -7.01 4.78 -9.21
CA VAL A 135 -6.24 5.96 -8.79
C VAL A 135 -4.85 5.58 -8.28
N LEU A 136 -4.74 4.52 -7.47
CA LEU A 136 -3.44 4.09 -6.92
C LEU A 136 -2.52 3.55 -8.02
N ALA A 137 -3.07 2.83 -9.01
CA ALA A 137 -2.34 2.27 -10.13
C ALA A 137 -1.64 3.32 -11.01
N GLU A 138 -2.12 4.56 -10.99
CA GLU A 138 -1.44 5.67 -11.68
C GLU A 138 -0.09 6.04 -11.06
N PHE A 139 0.20 5.59 -9.84
CA PHE A 139 1.35 6.03 -9.06
C PHE A 139 2.35 4.92 -8.71
N CYS A 140 2.05 3.66 -8.98
CA CYS A 140 2.92 2.51 -8.64
C CYS A 140 2.96 1.49 -9.77
N ASP A 141 3.88 0.54 -9.68
CA ASP A 141 4.14 -0.49 -10.69
C ASP A 141 3.58 -1.87 -10.30
N GLY A 142 3.09 -2.00 -9.09
CA GLY A 142 2.42 -3.20 -8.57
C GLY A 142 1.78 -2.96 -7.22
N ILE A 143 0.72 -3.71 -6.91
CA ILE A 143 0.00 -3.64 -5.64
C ILE A 143 -0.10 -5.03 -5.04
N THR A 144 0.18 -5.15 -3.74
CA THR A 144 -0.11 -6.35 -2.94
C THR A 144 -1.16 -5.99 -1.90
N VAL A 145 -2.23 -6.75 -1.82
CA VAL A 145 -3.34 -6.52 -0.87
C VAL A 145 -3.50 -7.71 0.04
N LEU A 146 -3.52 -7.47 1.35
CA LEU A 146 -3.80 -8.49 2.35
C LEU A 146 -5.32 -8.62 2.55
N ASP A 147 -5.83 -9.86 2.52
CA ASP A 147 -7.21 -10.23 2.84
C ASP A 147 -8.29 -9.37 2.15
N LEU A 148 -8.13 -9.09 0.85
CA LEU A 148 -9.15 -8.35 0.10
C LEU A 148 -10.50 -9.05 0.17
N HIS A 149 -11.58 -8.29 0.37
CA HIS A 149 -12.93 -8.81 0.56
C HIS A 149 -13.44 -9.62 -0.65
N ALA A 150 -13.21 -9.12 -1.86
CA ALA A 150 -13.59 -9.73 -3.13
C ALA A 150 -12.47 -9.51 -4.16
N PRO A 151 -11.51 -10.45 -4.30
CA PRO A 151 -10.40 -10.31 -5.26
C PRO A 151 -10.85 -10.12 -6.70
N ASP A 152 -11.91 -10.80 -7.11
CA ASP A 152 -12.44 -10.79 -8.48
C ASP A 152 -12.69 -9.36 -9.04
N VAL A 153 -12.96 -8.39 -8.16
CA VAL A 153 -13.20 -7.00 -8.58
C VAL A 153 -11.96 -6.33 -9.18
N LEU A 154 -10.76 -6.86 -8.87
CA LEU A 154 -9.48 -6.32 -9.31
C LEU A 154 -8.68 -7.29 -10.21
N GLU A 155 -9.23 -8.45 -10.59
CA GLU A 155 -8.51 -9.45 -11.40
C GLU A 155 -8.15 -8.95 -12.81
N ASP A 156 -9.00 -8.12 -13.44
CA ASP A 156 -8.80 -7.59 -14.80
C ASP A 156 -8.01 -6.26 -14.83
N PHE A 157 -7.21 -5.99 -13.81
CA PHE A 157 -6.39 -4.77 -13.78
C PHE A 157 -5.16 -4.91 -14.70
N SER A 158 -4.81 -3.83 -15.40
CA SER A 158 -3.61 -3.78 -16.24
C SER A 158 -2.32 -3.76 -15.43
N LEU A 159 -2.39 -3.28 -14.18
CA LEU A 159 -1.30 -3.31 -13.21
C LEU A 159 -1.27 -4.68 -12.51
N PRO A 160 -0.11 -5.29 -12.25
CA PRO A 160 -0.01 -6.48 -11.41
C PRO A 160 -0.57 -6.22 -10.01
N ILE A 161 -1.59 -7.01 -9.63
CA ILE A 161 -2.15 -6.98 -8.26
C ILE A 161 -2.05 -8.39 -7.68
N GLU A 162 -1.38 -8.51 -6.53
CA GLU A 162 -1.30 -9.76 -5.77
C GLU A 162 -2.22 -9.73 -4.56
N PHE A 163 -2.91 -10.83 -4.34
CA PHE A 163 -3.78 -11.02 -3.18
C PHE A 163 -3.14 -12.04 -2.24
N VAL A 164 -2.89 -11.62 -1.01
CA VAL A 164 -2.32 -12.46 0.04
C VAL A 164 -3.38 -12.71 1.10
N SER A 165 -3.46 -13.93 1.62
CA SER A 165 -4.32 -14.27 2.75
C SER A 165 -3.50 -14.46 4.01
N SER A 166 -3.96 -13.93 5.14
CA SER A 166 -3.39 -14.18 6.46
C SER A 166 -3.93 -15.47 7.11
N MET A 167 -4.91 -16.12 6.49
CA MET A 167 -5.58 -17.28 7.11
C MET A 167 -4.65 -18.47 7.37
N PRO A 168 -3.72 -18.85 6.46
CA PRO A 168 -2.78 -19.92 6.73
C PRO A 168 -1.91 -19.66 7.96
N GLU A 169 -1.35 -18.46 8.08
CA GLU A 169 -0.49 -18.08 9.21
C GLU A 169 -1.25 -18.01 10.52
N ILE A 170 -2.52 -17.55 10.48
CA ILE A 170 -3.41 -17.57 11.66
C ILE A 170 -3.70 -19.02 12.06
N ALA A 171 -4.02 -19.89 11.11
CA ALA A 171 -4.27 -21.30 11.39
C ALA A 171 -3.04 -22.00 11.99
N ASP A 172 -1.86 -21.76 11.42
CA ASP A 172 -0.59 -22.32 11.91
C ASP A 172 -0.24 -21.81 13.30
N SER A 173 -0.49 -20.53 13.58
CA SER A 173 -0.23 -19.95 14.92
C SER A 173 -1.11 -20.53 16.02
N LEU A 174 -2.29 -21.02 15.65
CA LEU A 174 -3.24 -21.62 16.59
C LEU A 174 -3.01 -23.13 16.78
N GLN A 175 -2.21 -23.76 15.91
CA GLN A 175 -1.90 -25.19 16.03
C GLN A 175 -1.18 -25.48 17.35
N GLY A 176 -1.72 -26.42 18.12
CA GLY A 176 -1.19 -26.80 19.43
C GLY A 176 -1.63 -25.93 20.61
N GLU A 177 -2.15 -24.72 20.36
CA GLU A 177 -2.71 -23.85 21.42
C GLU A 177 -4.22 -24.12 21.63
N VAL A 178 -4.93 -24.38 20.55
CA VAL A 178 -6.38 -24.67 20.58
C VAL A 178 -6.67 -25.96 19.80
N SER A 179 -7.68 -26.68 20.26
CA SER A 179 -8.21 -27.87 19.58
C SER A 179 -9.70 -27.67 19.37
N PRO A 180 -10.11 -26.90 18.37
CA PRO A 180 -11.52 -26.58 18.16
C PRO A 180 -12.29 -27.80 17.63
N ASP A 181 -13.48 -28.00 18.14
CA ASP A 181 -14.43 -28.99 17.58
C ASP A 181 -15.05 -28.46 16.28
N PHE A 182 -15.14 -27.12 16.14
CA PHE A 182 -15.78 -26.46 15.00
C PHE A 182 -15.04 -25.16 14.64
N ILE A 183 -15.03 -24.88 13.34
CA ILE A 183 -14.66 -23.56 12.81
C ILE A 183 -15.94 -22.88 12.35
N LEU A 184 -16.21 -21.68 12.87
CA LEU A 184 -17.42 -20.92 12.56
C LEU A 184 -17.12 -19.79 11.59
N SER A 185 -17.75 -19.83 10.40
CA SER A 185 -17.77 -18.70 9.49
C SER A 185 -18.85 -17.69 9.92
N PRO A 186 -18.55 -16.37 9.99
CA PRO A 186 -19.52 -15.35 10.39
C PRO A 186 -20.64 -15.17 9.36
N ASP A 187 -20.40 -15.45 8.09
CA ASP A 187 -21.36 -15.34 6.99
C ASP A 187 -20.98 -16.27 5.82
N LYS A 188 -21.82 -16.26 4.77
CA LYS A 188 -21.60 -17.10 3.59
C LYS A 188 -20.36 -16.68 2.78
N GLY A 189 -19.99 -15.41 2.80
CA GLY A 189 -18.83 -14.90 2.06
C GLY A 189 -17.50 -15.33 2.66
N ALA A 190 -17.48 -15.63 3.96
CA ALA A 190 -16.28 -16.05 4.66
C ALA A 190 -16.09 -17.58 4.73
N ILE A 191 -16.99 -18.39 4.13
CA ILE A 191 -16.91 -19.87 4.20
C ILE A 191 -15.58 -20.37 3.62
N ALA A 192 -15.15 -19.86 2.49
CA ALA A 192 -13.90 -20.27 1.85
C ALA A 192 -12.65 -19.98 2.72
N ARG A 193 -12.73 -18.99 3.61
CA ARG A 193 -11.65 -18.66 4.55
C ARG A 193 -11.66 -19.54 5.80
N ALA A 194 -12.76 -20.23 6.07
CA ALA A 194 -12.93 -21.13 7.21
C ALA A 194 -12.60 -22.59 6.86
N GLN A 195 -12.35 -22.89 5.60
CA GLN A 195 -11.94 -24.20 5.06
C GLN A 195 -10.41 -24.34 5.02
#